data_c98af085e8253cb10a5941aea309bee6
#
_entry.id   c98af085e8253cb10a5941aea309bee6
#
_cell.length_a   1.000
_cell.length_b   1.000
_cell.length_c   1.000
_cell.angle_alpha   90.00
_cell.angle_beta   90.00
_cell.angle_gamma   90.00
#
_symmetry.space_group_name_H-M   'P 1'
#
loop_
_entity.id
_entity.type
_entity.pdbx_description
1 polymer ?
#
loop_
_entity_poly.entity_id
_entity_poly.type
_entity_poly.pdbx_seq_one_letter_code
_entity_poly.pdbx_strand_id
1 'polypeptide(L)'
;LGLWSLDEAGGGIDTVDFSPTTTVGLVLNLATSGTQAVHATNLSLILGSAATIENATGGSGADTLFGNGLDNTLTGGAGDDRLIGAAGNDILLGGANNDRYDFFPTTVLEADQVTENANEGIDTLNFAFLTTDVVVNLASTSIQPVHTNRTLKLNSASVLEDIVGGSGADTLFGNSLSNSLSGNAGDDKLLGAAGNDVLRGGANNDTYMFVPTSTAEADHVTENANEGVDTLNFAYLTTSVMLNLGSTSIQPVNLNRTLKLNSLSTFENAVGGTGSDTLLGNTVANRLTGGLGDNILVGMEGGDILEAGSGRDILIGGLGLDILKGDAGDDILIAGRTASDTSLSNLDTLRTQWISGNAYAARITNLRAGVGSPLVSLKATINVLNDAGEDDVLYGGTDTDWFFRAVDDVIADLFAGETIEVL
;
A
#
# COMPACT_ATOMS: atom_id res chain seq x y z
N LEU A 1 17.54 1.80 47.60
CA LEU A 1 16.74 0.72 47.00
C LEU A 1 15.51 0.53 47.86
N GLY A 2 14.36 1.02 47.43
CA GLY A 2 13.07 0.80 48.09
C GLY A 2 12.44 -0.49 47.54
N LEU A 3 12.12 -1.43 48.43
CA LEU A 3 11.22 -2.52 48.12
C LEU A 3 9.86 -2.18 48.72
N TRP A 4 8.85 -2.11 47.88
CA TRP A 4 7.48 -1.83 48.27
C TRP A 4 6.61 -3.05 47.99
N SER A 5 5.73 -3.39 48.96
CA SER A 5 4.73 -4.43 48.80
C SER A 5 3.37 -3.76 48.78
N LEU A 6 2.61 -3.99 47.74
CA LEU A 6 1.18 -3.62 47.65
C LEU A 6 0.38 -4.90 47.77
N ASP A 7 -0.39 -5.00 48.83
CA ASP A 7 -1.30 -6.12 49.12
C ASP A 7 -2.71 -5.55 49.18
N GLU A 8 -3.47 -5.73 48.11
CA GLU A 8 -4.84 -5.28 48.02
C GLU A 8 -5.78 -6.44 48.34
N ALA A 9 -6.44 -6.36 49.51
CA ALA A 9 -7.35 -7.39 49.98
C ALA A 9 -8.81 -6.99 49.90
N GLY A 10 -9.05 -5.77 49.43
CA GLY A 10 -10.37 -5.18 49.37
C GLY A 10 -11.00 -5.17 47.99
N GLY A 11 -11.98 -5.32 47.49
CA GLY A 11 -12.53 -5.06 46.14
C GLY A 11 -12.71 -3.55 45.93
N GLY A 12 -12.36 -3.13 44.76
CA GLY A 12 -12.41 -1.74 44.35
C GLY A 12 -11.81 -1.61 42.94
N ILE A 13 -11.57 -0.40 42.48
CA ILE A 13 -10.74 -0.12 41.31
C ILE A 13 -9.49 0.56 41.86
N ASP A 14 -8.36 -0.14 41.74
CA ASP A 14 -7.09 0.25 42.32
C ASP A 14 -6.08 0.71 41.30
N THR A 15 -5.30 1.73 41.65
CA THR A 15 -4.33 2.34 40.72
C THR A 15 -2.94 2.39 41.32
N VAL A 16 -1.96 1.93 40.55
CA VAL A 16 -0.55 2.20 40.80
C VAL A 16 -0.17 3.45 40.01
N ASP A 17 0.08 4.56 40.75
CA ASP A 17 0.32 5.88 40.16
C ASP A 17 1.78 6.32 40.31
N PHE A 18 2.49 6.47 39.18
CA PHE A 18 3.84 7.02 39.06
C PHE A 18 3.87 8.39 38.37
N SER A 19 2.74 9.05 38.20
CA SER A 19 2.66 10.37 37.55
C SER A 19 3.61 11.43 38.15
N PRO A 20 3.97 11.37 39.48
CA PRO A 20 4.97 12.29 39.99
C PRO A 20 6.43 11.97 39.63
N THR A 21 6.69 10.82 38.99
CA THR A 21 8.05 10.45 38.56
C THR A 21 8.45 11.25 37.32
N THR A 22 9.62 11.84 37.35
CA THR A 22 10.12 12.66 36.26
C THR A 22 11.39 12.06 35.67
N THR A 23 11.48 12.01 34.36
CA THR A 23 12.72 11.77 33.59
C THR A 23 13.28 10.34 33.50
N VAL A 24 12.66 9.32 34.07
CA VAL A 24 13.16 7.94 34.00
C VAL A 24 12.05 6.98 33.69
N GLY A 25 12.23 6.19 32.61
CA GLY A 25 11.29 5.17 32.20
C GLY A 25 11.13 4.05 33.24
N LEU A 26 9.90 3.61 33.40
CA LEU A 26 9.46 2.55 34.30
C LEU A 26 9.08 1.29 33.51
N VAL A 27 9.17 0.12 34.16
CA VAL A 27 8.60 -1.11 33.65
C VAL A 27 7.70 -1.68 34.73
N LEU A 28 6.40 -1.63 34.51
CA LEU A 28 5.40 -2.13 35.43
C LEU A 28 4.56 -3.23 34.80
N ASN A 29 4.41 -4.34 35.48
CA ASN A 29 3.58 -5.47 35.03
C ASN A 29 2.57 -5.83 36.13
N LEU A 30 1.28 -5.54 35.89
CA LEU A 30 0.20 -5.83 36.81
C LEU A 30 -0.10 -7.32 36.94
N ALA A 31 0.31 -8.14 35.96
CA ALA A 31 0.15 -9.60 36.01
C ALA A 31 1.23 -10.32 36.86
N THR A 32 2.20 -9.60 37.39
CA THR A 32 3.32 -10.19 38.13
C THR A 32 3.14 -10.04 39.64
N SER A 33 2.92 -11.16 40.37
CA SER A 33 2.84 -11.18 41.82
C SER A 33 4.20 -11.26 42.53
N GLY A 34 5.31 -11.42 41.80
CA GLY A 34 6.66 -11.46 42.34
C GLY A 34 7.32 -10.09 42.42
N THR A 35 8.56 -10.08 42.95
CA THR A 35 9.36 -8.85 42.94
C THR A 35 9.69 -8.44 41.52
N GLN A 36 9.29 -7.25 41.12
CA GLN A 36 9.64 -6.63 39.84
C GLN A 36 10.44 -5.36 40.07
N ALA A 37 11.49 -5.17 39.28
CA ALA A 37 12.28 -3.95 39.26
C ALA A 37 11.54 -2.94 38.39
N VAL A 38 10.71 -2.08 38.99
CA VAL A 38 9.95 -1.07 38.26
C VAL A 38 10.87 0.05 37.74
N HIS A 39 11.91 0.36 38.50
CA HIS A 39 12.92 1.28 38.09
C HIS A 39 14.32 0.64 38.26
N ALA A 40 15.16 0.73 37.23
CA ALA A 40 16.43 -0.01 37.14
C ALA A 40 17.39 0.18 38.32
N THR A 41 17.34 1.31 39.01
CA THR A 41 18.28 1.64 40.09
C THR A 41 17.65 1.82 41.47
N ASN A 42 16.36 2.11 41.59
CA ASN A 42 15.85 2.68 42.83
C ASN A 42 14.57 2.06 43.38
N LEU A 43 13.75 1.35 42.59
CA LEU A 43 12.45 0.88 43.02
C LEU A 43 12.19 -0.56 42.59
N SER A 44 11.87 -1.39 43.56
CA SER A 44 11.29 -2.71 43.34
C SER A 44 9.92 -2.78 43.97
N LEU A 45 8.97 -3.41 43.27
CA LEU A 45 7.60 -3.57 43.71
C LEU A 45 7.23 -5.05 43.81
N ILE A 46 6.43 -5.40 44.79
CA ILE A 46 5.76 -6.68 44.90
C ILE A 46 4.25 -6.42 44.92
N LEU A 47 3.52 -7.00 44.01
CA LEU A 47 2.05 -7.00 44.05
C LEU A 47 1.61 -8.26 44.80
N GLY A 48 0.67 -8.14 45.74
CA GLY A 48 0.16 -9.27 46.50
C GLY A 48 -0.58 -10.30 45.68
N SER A 49 -1.20 -9.87 44.59
CA SER A 49 -1.87 -10.71 43.57
C SER A 49 -1.73 -10.14 42.18
N ALA A 50 -1.70 -10.99 41.17
CA ALA A 50 -1.70 -10.58 39.76
C ALA A 50 -3.09 -10.18 39.22
N ALA A 51 -4.12 -10.19 40.03
CA ALA A 51 -5.51 -9.94 39.62
C ALA A 51 -6.25 -9.06 40.63
N THR A 52 -5.62 -8.01 41.15
CA THR A 52 -6.19 -7.12 42.15
C THR A 52 -5.95 -5.63 41.87
N ILE A 53 -5.18 -5.30 40.84
CA ILE A 53 -4.92 -3.92 40.46
C ILE A 53 -5.34 -3.74 39.02
N GLU A 54 -6.26 -2.78 38.80
CA GLU A 54 -6.86 -2.54 37.49
C GLU A 54 -6.12 -1.47 36.71
N ASN A 55 -5.52 -0.48 37.38
CA ASN A 55 -4.99 0.68 36.69
C ASN A 55 -3.50 0.90 36.96
N ALA A 56 -2.83 1.46 35.95
CA ALA A 56 -1.47 1.95 36.08
C ALA A 56 -1.32 3.29 35.39
N THR A 57 -0.61 4.22 36.04
CA THR A 57 -0.21 5.48 35.45
C THR A 57 1.30 5.59 35.50
N GLY A 58 1.93 5.80 34.34
CA GLY A 58 3.36 6.08 34.17
C GLY A 58 3.74 7.48 34.60
N GLY A 59 4.91 7.92 34.20
CA GLY A 59 5.45 9.22 34.57
C GLY A 59 5.70 10.17 33.40
N SER A 60 6.89 10.73 33.36
CA SER A 60 7.32 11.55 32.22
C SER A 60 8.57 10.98 31.50
N GLY A 61 8.86 9.73 31.72
CA GLY A 61 9.91 8.98 31.02
C GLY A 61 9.28 7.94 30.09
N ALA A 62 10.04 7.34 29.22
CA ALA A 62 9.58 6.26 28.34
C ALA A 62 9.22 5.00 29.17
N ASP A 63 7.95 4.78 29.42
CA ASP A 63 7.42 3.76 30.31
C ASP A 63 6.99 2.47 29.55
N THR A 64 7.02 1.35 30.21
CA THR A 64 6.41 0.11 29.71
C THR A 64 5.40 -0.42 30.72
N LEU A 65 4.13 -0.38 30.36
CA LEU A 65 3.03 -0.77 31.22
C LEU A 65 2.36 -2.04 30.67
N PHE A 66 2.32 -3.08 31.48
CA PHE A 66 1.58 -4.31 31.19
C PHE A 66 0.39 -4.42 32.12
N GLY A 67 -0.79 -4.58 31.56
CA GLY A 67 -1.99 -4.96 32.28
C GLY A 67 -1.98 -6.41 32.77
N ASN A 68 -3.14 -6.91 33.12
CA ASN A 68 -3.32 -8.27 33.61
C ASN A 68 -4.53 -8.94 32.93
N GLY A 69 -5.32 -9.76 33.64
CA GLY A 69 -6.52 -10.41 33.08
C GLY A 69 -7.83 -9.70 33.45
N LEU A 70 -7.76 -8.48 33.96
CA LEU A 70 -8.90 -7.61 34.29
C LEU A 70 -9.06 -6.53 33.21
N ASP A 71 -10.17 -5.82 33.25
CA ASP A 71 -10.36 -4.60 32.46
C ASP A 71 -9.45 -3.49 33.03
N ASN A 72 -8.36 -3.18 32.34
CA ASN A 72 -7.35 -2.24 32.83
C ASN A 72 -7.52 -0.84 32.22
N THR A 73 -7.10 0.19 32.98
CA THR A 73 -6.81 1.51 32.42
C THR A 73 -5.31 1.78 32.58
N LEU A 74 -4.60 1.82 31.45
CA LEU A 74 -3.17 2.11 31.41
C LEU A 74 -2.96 3.51 30.83
N THR A 75 -2.25 4.37 31.58
CA THR A 75 -1.88 5.72 31.14
C THR A 75 -0.36 5.84 31.11
N GLY A 76 0.23 6.06 29.94
CA GLY A 76 1.68 6.25 29.77
C GLY A 76 2.14 7.53 30.43
N GLY A 77 1.65 8.66 29.96
CA GLY A 77 1.94 9.97 30.52
C GLY A 77 2.65 10.88 29.55
N ALA A 78 3.91 11.12 29.78
CA ALA A 78 4.78 11.79 28.81
C ALA A 78 6.02 10.94 28.58
N GLY A 79 6.53 10.92 27.35
CA GLY A 79 7.62 10.03 26.96
C GLY A 79 7.13 9.04 25.90
N ASP A 80 8.03 8.34 25.27
CA ASP A 80 7.69 7.33 24.27
C ASP A 80 7.30 6.04 25.01
N ASP A 81 6.01 5.86 25.27
CA ASP A 81 5.49 4.81 26.13
C ASP A 81 5.10 3.55 25.35
N ARG A 82 5.12 2.42 26.03
CA ARG A 82 4.67 1.13 25.50
C ARG A 82 3.58 0.57 26.38
N LEU A 83 2.37 0.41 25.83
CA LEU A 83 1.19 -0.05 26.54
C LEU A 83 0.71 -1.43 26.03
N ILE A 84 0.49 -2.36 26.94
CA ILE A 84 0.01 -3.70 26.66
C ILE A 84 -1.16 -3.98 27.64
N GLY A 85 -2.40 -3.98 27.13
CA GLY A 85 -3.59 -4.25 27.97
C GLY A 85 -3.60 -5.67 28.53
N ALA A 86 -3.11 -6.64 27.78
CA ALA A 86 -3.17 -8.07 27.99
C ALA A 86 -4.56 -8.64 27.69
N ALA A 87 -5.23 -9.25 28.66
CA ALA A 87 -6.59 -9.77 28.48
C ALA A 87 -7.57 -8.95 29.32
N GLY A 88 -8.74 -8.71 28.77
CA GLY A 88 -9.75 -7.83 29.37
C GLY A 88 -10.27 -6.84 28.33
N ASN A 89 -11.11 -5.94 28.74
CA ASN A 89 -11.53 -4.81 27.90
C ASN A 89 -10.79 -3.56 28.38
N ASP A 90 -9.68 -3.25 27.73
CA ASP A 90 -8.72 -2.30 28.26
C ASP A 90 -8.90 -0.90 27.67
N ILE A 91 -8.54 0.11 28.45
CA ILE A 91 -8.42 1.49 28.01
C ILE A 91 -6.95 1.89 28.07
N LEU A 92 -6.38 2.17 26.91
CA LEU A 92 -4.99 2.52 26.73
C LEU A 92 -4.88 3.99 26.34
N LEU A 93 -4.14 4.78 27.14
CA LEU A 93 -3.90 6.20 26.93
C LEU A 93 -2.38 6.40 26.89
N GLY A 94 -1.81 6.67 25.74
CA GLY A 94 -0.38 6.91 25.58
C GLY A 94 0.01 8.22 26.23
N GLY A 95 -0.47 9.31 25.69
CA GLY A 95 -0.26 10.65 26.21
C GLY A 95 0.64 11.46 25.29
N ALA A 96 1.72 12.04 25.81
CA ALA A 96 2.57 12.92 25.03
C ALA A 96 3.85 12.19 24.54
N ASN A 97 4.28 12.47 23.34
CA ASN A 97 5.36 11.85 22.57
C ASN A 97 4.90 10.56 21.86
N ASN A 98 5.83 9.76 21.33
CA ASN A 98 5.50 8.68 20.41
C ASN A 98 5.19 7.39 21.17
N ASP A 99 3.93 6.99 21.18
CA ASP A 99 3.46 5.87 21.97
C ASP A 99 3.19 4.64 21.12
N ARG A 100 3.29 3.48 21.75
CA ARG A 100 3.10 2.21 21.08
C ARG A 100 2.13 1.32 21.84
N TYR A 101 1.10 0.87 21.16
CA TYR A 101 0.08 -0.04 21.64
C TYR A 101 0.31 -1.44 21.08
N ASP A 102 0.76 -2.37 21.92
CA ASP A 102 1.07 -3.74 21.50
C ASP A 102 -0.09 -4.69 21.76
N PHE A 103 -0.53 -5.38 20.71
CA PHE A 103 -1.60 -6.36 20.75
C PHE A 103 -1.06 -7.79 20.56
N PHE A 104 -1.29 -8.63 21.55
CA PHE A 104 -0.87 -10.04 21.53
C PHE A 104 -2.04 -10.97 21.21
N PRO A 105 -1.77 -12.23 20.76
CA PRO A 105 -2.83 -13.20 20.54
C PRO A 105 -3.68 -13.44 21.78
N THR A 106 -4.99 -13.48 21.61
CA THR A 106 -5.95 -13.79 22.68
C THR A 106 -6.90 -14.91 22.25
N THR A 107 -7.34 -15.72 23.21
CA THR A 107 -8.35 -16.76 23.00
C THR A 107 -9.72 -16.36 23.55
N VAL A 108 -9.80 -15.21 24.19
CA VAL A 108 -11.02 -14.65 24.79
C VAL A 108 -11.46 -13.43 23.97
N LEU A 109 -12.76 -13.24 23.82
CA LEU A 109 -13.28 -12.04 23.19
C LEU A 109 -13.02 -10.83 24.08
N GLU A 110 -12.37 -9.82 23.54
CA GLU A 110 -12.04 -8.57 24.22
C GLU A 110 -12.35 -7.34 23.37
N ALA A 111 -12.56 -6.21 24.03
CA ALA A 111 -12.95 -4.96 23.41
C ALA A 111 -12.10 -3.82 23.99
N ASP A 112 -10.99 -3.52 23.32
CA ASP A 112 -10.04 -2.51 23.76
C ASP A 112 -10.40 -1.12 23.23
N GLN A 113 -9.96 -0.10 23.92
CA GLN A 113 -10.04 1.29 23.49
C GLN A 113 -8.66 1.91 23.54
N VAL A 114 -8.23 2.53 22.43
CA VAL A 114 -7.05 3.40 22.39
C VAL A 114 -7.53 4.86 22.39
N THR A 115 -6.91 5.67 23.20
CA THR A 115 -7.22 7.10 23.35
C THR A 115 -5.95 7.92 23.21
N GLU A 116 -5.94 8.78 22.20
CA GLU A 116 -4.90 9.76 21.92
C GLU A 116 -5.47 11.15 21.73
N ASN A 117 -4.65 12.16 21.92
CA ASN A 117 -4.97 13.53 21.57
C ASN A 117 -4.17 13.98 20.33
N ALA A 118 -4.67 14.99 19.66
CA ALA A 118 -4.03 15.50 18.46
C ALA A 118 -2.69 16.20 18.76
N ASN A 119 -1.68 15.92 17.95
CA ASN A 119 -0.34 16.51 18.03
C ASN A 119 0.45 16.14 19.30
N GLU A 120 0.20 15.01 19.89
CA GLU A 120 0.96 14.50 21.04
C GLU A 120 2.17 13.64 20.62
N GLY A 121 2.24 13.16 19.39
CA GLY A 121 3.37 12.36 18.91
C GLY A 121 3.15 11.74 17.52
N ILE A 122 3.86 10.66 17.27
CA ILE A 122 3.61 9.69 16.20
C ILE A 122 3.33 8.36 16.90
N ASP A 123 2.08 7.93 16.86
CA ASP A 123 1.59 6.84 17.67
C ASP A 123 1.29 5.59 16.85
N THR A 124 1.66 4.43 17.40
CA THR A 124 1.68 3.17 16.67
C THR A 124 0.73 2.12 17.24
N LEU A 125 -0.20 1.61 16.42
CA LEU A 125 -0.88 0.35 16.70
C LEU A 125 -0.03 -0.82 16.19
N ASN A 126 0.39 -1.71 17.07
CA ASN A 126 1.29 -2.79 16.72
C ASN A 126 0.67 -4.16 16.92
N PHE A 127 0.46 -4.86 15.81
CA PHE A 127 -0.10 -6.21 15.73
C PHE A 127 0.94 -7.25 15.28
N ALA A 128 2.22 -6.93 15.28
CA ALA A 128 3.30 -7.79 14.76
C ALA A 128 3.39 -9.19 15.45
N PHE A 129 2.73 -9.35 16.58
CA PHE A 129 2.69 -10.62 17.31
C PHE A 129 1.53 -11.53 16.87
N LEU A 130 0.62 -11.06 16.03
CA LEU A 130 -0.50 -11.83 15.50
C LEU A 130 -0.07 -12.61 14.25
N THR A 131 -0.61 -13.81 14.13
CA THR A 131 -0.28 -14.74 13.01
C THR A 131 -1.46 -14.98 12.07
N THR A 132 -2.58 -14.32 12.29
CA THR A 132 -3.77 -14.36 11.46
C THR A 132 -4.17 -12.94 11.10
N ASP A 133 -5.01 -12.80 10.09
CA ASP A 133 -5.39 -11.55 9.45
C ASP A 133 -5.87 -10.48 10.43
N VAL A 134 -5.39 -9.27 10.23
CA VAL A 134 -5.76 -8.06 10.98
C VAL A 134 -6.46 -7.08 10.03
N VAL A 135 -7.55 -6.48 10.50
CA VAL A 135 -8.25 -5.43 9.75
C VAL A 135 -8.34 -4.17 10.60
N VAL A 136 -7.63 -3.13 10.24
CA VAL A 136 -7.57 -1.87 11.00
C VAL A 136 -7.85 -0.67 10.12
N ASN A 137 -8.67 0.26 10.63
CA ASN A 137 -8.94 1.54 9.97
C ASN A 137 -8.75 2.68 10.98
N LEU A 138 -7.69 3.47 10.81
CA LEU A 138 -7.38 4.62 11.66
C LEU A 138 -8.42 5.74 11.54
N ALA A 139 -9.14 5.83 10.42
CA ALA A 139 -10.21 6.81 10.24
C ALA A 139 -11.54 6.44 10.94
N SER A 140 -11.64 5.25 11.52
CA SER A 140 -12.87 4.77 12.17
C SER A 140 -12.87 5.01 13.68
N THR A 141 -13.86 5.72 14.17
CA THR A 141 -14.15 5.87 15.62
C THR A 141 -15.20 4.89 16.12
N SER A 142 -15.75 4.06 15.23
CA SER A 142 -16.67 2.99 15.59
C SER A 142 -15.89 1.79 16.15
N ILE A 143 -16.55 0.95 16.93
CA ILE A 143 -15.96 -0.34 17.30
C ILE A 143 -15.74 -1.15 16.05
N GLN A 144 -14.49 -1.58 15.82
CA GLN A 144 -14.08 -2.35 14.65
C GLN A 144 -13.54 -3.73 15.07
N PRO A 145 -13.96 -4.81 14.42
CA PRO A 145 -13.37 -6.12 14.63
C PRO A 145 -12.00 -6.15 13.96
N VAL A 146 -10.94 -6.03 14.74
CA VAL A 146 -9.56 -5.99 14.21
C VAL A 146 -8.92 -7.36 14.09
N HIS A 147 -9.42 -8.34 14.84
CA HIS A 147 -8.94 -9.72 14.84
C HIS A 147 -10.06 -10.68 15.32
N THR A 148 -9.89 -11.99 15.17
CA THR A 148 -10.91 -13.01 15.49
C THR A 148 -11.53 -12.84 16.88
N ASN A 149 -10.74 -12.49 17.89
CA ASN A 149 -11.20 -12.36 19.27
C ASN A 149 -11.00 -10.93 19.82
N ARG A 150 -10.72 -9.94 18.95
CA ARG A 150 -10.49 -8.58 19.40
C ARG A 150 -11.29 -7.57 18.60
N THR A 151 -11.96 -6.69 19.31
CA THR A 151 -12.49 -5.44 18.78
C THR A 151 -11.69 -4.28 19.33
N LEU A 152 -11.53 -3.23 18.52
CA LEU A 152 -10.82 -2.01 18.91
C LEU A 152 -11.71 -0.79 18.67
N LYS A 153 -11.64 0.17 19.57
CA LYS A 153 -12.27 1.48 19.43
C LYS A 153 -11.20 2.56 19.53
N LEU A 154 -11.16 3.46 18.55
CA LEU A 154 -10.34 4.66 18.59
C LEU A 154 -11.21 5.85 19.02
N ASN A 155 -10.63 6.76 19.80
CA ASN A 155 -11.36 7.95 20.26
C ASN A 155 -11.51 9.02 19.18
N SER A 156 -10.62 9.07 18.20
CA SER A 156 -10.60 10.05 17.11
C SER A 156 -10.11 9.41 15.80
N ALA A 157 -10.48 10.00 14.68
CA ALA A 157 -10.11 9.57 13.34
C ALA A 157 -8.80 10.21 12.83
N SER A 158 -8.14 11.04 13.60
CA SER A 158 -6.98 11.83 13.17
C SER A 158 -5.99 12.09 14.31
N VAL A 159 -5.63 11.02 15.03
CA VAL A 159 -4.70 11.08 16.17
C VAL A 159 -3.70 9.94 16.19
N LEU A 160 -3.83 8.95 15.32
CA LEU A 160 -2.91 7.82 15.19
C LEU A 160 -2.29 7.83 13.81
N GLU A 161 -1.00 7.60 13.71
CA GLU A 161 -0.24 7.69 12.47
C GLU A 161 0.18 6.33 11.93
N ASP A 162 0.59 5.40 12.78
CA ASP A 162 1.27 4.21 12.33
C ASP A 162 0.51 2.92 12.64
N ILE A 163 0.58 1.96 11.70
CA ILE A 163 0.12 0.58 11.91
C ILE A 163 1.24 -0.38 11.53
N VAL A 164 1.46 -1.35 12.40
CA VAL A 164 2.29 -2.52 12.09
C VAL A 164 1.40 -3.76 12.15
N GLY A 165 1.20 -4.41 11.01
CA GLY A 165 0.46 -5.65 10.85
C GLY A 165 1.16 -6.87 11.41
N GLY A 166 0.56 -8.05 11.22
CA GLY A 166 1.04 -9.32 11.72
C GLY A 166 1.82 -10.15 10.69
N SER A 167 1.51 -11.44 10.65
CA SER A 167 1.98 -12.34 9.60
C SER A 167 0.83 -13.03 8.85
N GLY A 168 -0.38 -12.55 9.00
CA GLY A 168 -1.56 -12.91 8.23
C GLY A 168 -1.77 -11.96 7.06
N ALA A 169 -2.79 -12.22 6.23
CA ALA A 169 -3.18 -11.31 5.15
C ALA A 169 -3.96 -10.11 5.72
N ASP A 170 -3.25 -9.03 5.99
CA ASP A 170 -3.77 -7.88 6.71
C ASP A 170 -4.47 -6.87 5.79
N THR A 171 -5.37 -6.07 6.35
CA THR A 171 -5.99 -4.95 5.65
C THR A 171 -5.86 -3.69 6.51
N LEU A 172 -4.98 -2.80 6.10
CA LEU A 172 -4.58 -1.64 6.86
C LEU A 172 -5.02 -0.35 6.15
N PHE A 173 -5.85 0.42 6.82
CA PHE A 173 -6.33 1.71 6.33
C PHE A 173 -5.80 2.84 7.23
N GLY A 174 -5.09 3.77 6.65
CA GLY A 174 -4.70 5.03 7.27
C GLY A 174 -5.87 6.02 7.44
N ASN A 175 -5.54 7.25 7.66
CA ASN A 175 -6.49 8.34 7.87
C ASN A 175 -6.14 9.59 7.04
N SER A 176 -6.33 10.79 7.57
CA SER A 176 -5.97 12.03 6.87
C SER A 176 -4.62 12.63 7.28
N LEU A 177 -3.89 11.94 8.14
CA LEU A 177 -2.52 12.31 8.55
C LEU A 177 -1.51 11.62 7.62
N SER A 178 -0.24 11.94 7.77
CA SER A 178 0.83 11.16 7.13
C SER A 178 1.03 9.88 7.93
N ASN A 179 0.69 8.75 7.32
CA ASN A 179 0.72 7.44 7.96
C ASN A 179 1.94 6.60 7.55
N SER A 180 2.41 5.73 8.43
CA SER A 180 3.31 4.64 8.09
C SER A 180 2.61 3.30 8.32
N LEU A 181 2.31 2.59 7.22
CA LEU A 181 1.63 1.30 7.25
C LEU A 181 2.62 0.19 6.85
N SER A 182 2.76 -0.83 7.70
CA SER A 182 3.60 -2.00 7.43
C SER A 182 2.76 -3.27 7.54
N GLY A 183 2.64 -4.04 6.46
CA GLY A 183 1.96 -5.34 6.45
C GLY A 183 2.77 -6.41 7.17
N ASN A 184 4.07 -6.49 6.92
CA ASN A 184 5.09 -7.47 7.30
C ASN A 184 5.05 -8.75 6.46
N ALA A 185 4.22 -9.71 6.75
CA ALA A 185 4.16 -10.95 5.99
C ALA A 185 2.70 -11.37 5.80
N GLY A 186 2.40 -11.90 4.63
CA GLY A 186 1.04 -12.21 4.21
C GLY A 186 0.70 -11.42 2.95
N ASP A 187 -0.40 -11.76 2.29
CA ASP A 187 -0.88 -10.99 1.13
C ASP A 187 -1.68 -9.78 1.63
N ASP A 188 -0.99 -8.65 1.84
CA ASP A 188 -1.54 -7.50 2.55
C ASP A 188 -2.22 -6.49 1.62
N LYS A 189 -3.15 -5.71 2.18
CA LYS A 189 -3.81 -4.60 1.50
C LYS A 189 -3.59 -3.31 2.28
N LEU A 190 -2.90 -2.35 1.68
CA LEU A 190 -2.53 -1.10 2.31
C LEU A 190 -3.20 0.08 1.58
N LEU A 191 -3.86 0.95 2.33
CA LEU A 191 -4.45 2.20 1.86
C LEU A 191 -4.03 3.33 2.80
N GLY A 192 -3.13 4.22 2.38
CA GLY A 192 -2.72 5.39 3.16
C GLY A 192 -3.84 6.39 3.40
N ALA A 193 -4.74 6.50 2.46
CA ALA A 193 -5.84 7.46 2.34
C ALA A 193 -5.36 8.84 1.90
N ALA A 194 -5.50 9.88 2.71
CA ALA A 194 -5.00 11.21 2.40
C ALA A 194 -3.85 11.56 3.33
N GLY A 195 -2.84 12.22 2.82
CA GLY A 195 -1.61 12.52 3.56
C GLY A 195 -0.39 12.21 2.72
N ASN A 196 0.78 12.26 3.33
CA ASN A 196 2.00 11.81 2.68
C ASN A 196 2.41 10.51 3.35
N ASP A 197 2.03 9.40 2.75
CA ASP A 197 2.08 8.11 3.39
C ASP A 197 3.32 7.29 3.02
N VAL A 198 3.77 6.46 3.94
CA VAL A 198 4.79 5.44 3.70
C VAL A 198 4.14 4.08 3.81
N LEU A 199 4.08 3.35 2.69
CA LEU A 199 3.46 2.04 2.60
C LEU A 199 4.53 0.99 2.37
N ARG A 200 4.52 -0.07 3.19
CA ARG A 200 5.42 -1.21 3.09
C ARG A 200 4.61 -2.50 3.23
N GLY A 201 4.47 -3.24 2.16
CA GLY A 201 3.80 -4.54 2.18
C GLY A 201 4.61 -5.56 2.95
N GLY A 202 5.73 -5.93 2.43
CA GLY A 202 6.66 -6.85 3.06
C GLY A 202 6.77 -8.15 2.31
N ALA A 203 6.56 -9.28 2.95
CA ALA A 203 6.70 -10.58 2.30
C ALA A 203 5.36 -11.12 1.81
N ASN A 204 5.34 -11.77 0.67
CA ASN A 204 4.21 -12.27 -0.11
C ASN A 204 3.57 -11.17 -1.01
N ASN A 205 2.38 -11.42 -1.56
CA ASN A 205 1.84 -10.58 -2.65
C ASN A 205 0.97 -9.46 -2.11
N ASP A 206 1.47 -8.24 -2.16
CA ASP A 206 0.84 -7.10 -1.54
C ASP A 206 0.07 -6.21 -2.52
N THR A 207 -0.91 -5.52 -2.03
CA THR A 207 -1.73 -4.60 -2.82
C THR A 207 -1.75 -3.21 -2.18
N TYR A 208 -1.19 -2.25 -2.87
CA TYR A 208 -1.23 -0.84 -2.52
C TYR A 208 -2.39 -0.18 -3.22
N MET A 209 -3.39 0.25 -2.46
CA MET A 209 -4.62 0.83 -2.98
C MET A 209 -4.56 2.36 -2.97
N PHE A 210 -4.96 2.96 -4.07
CA PHE A 210 -5.01 4.41 -4.23
C PHE A 210 -6.44 4.86 -4.54
N VAL A 211 -6.97 5.76 -3.73
CA VAL A 211 -8.32 6.32 -3.88
C VAL A 211 -8.26 7.79 -4.26
N PRO A 212 -9.34 8.38 -4.79
CA PRO A 212 -9.36 9.80 -5.12
C PRO A 212 -9.07 10.67 -3.89
N THR A 213 -8.21 11.67 -4.06
CA THR A 213 -7.92 12.69 -3.06
C THR A 213 -8.22 14.08 -3.59
N SER A 214 -8.63 14.98 -2.71
CA SER A 214 -8.87 16.40 -3.03
C SER A 214 -7.68 17.29 -2.66
N THR A 215 -6.70 16.79 -1.92
CA THR A 215 -5.49 17.49 -1.48
C THR A 215 -4.27 16.93 -2.18
N ALA A 216 -3.26 17.77 -2.37
CA ALA A 216 -1.97 17.31 -2.89
C ALA A 216 -1.29 16.42 -1.86
N GLU A 217 -0.81 15.26 -2.30
CA GLU A 217 -0.12 14.27 -1.46
C GLU A 217 1.09 13.66 -2.19
N ALA A 218 2.01 13.14 -1.39
CA ALA A 218 3.24 12.51 -1.87
C ALA A 218 3.49 11.22 -1.12
N ASP A 219 3.11 10.10 -1.73
CA ASP A 219 3.23 8.80 -1.11
C ASP A 219 4.54 8.11 -1.48
N HIS A 220 5.02 7.28 -0.59
CA HIS A 220 6.20 6.46 -0.79
C HIS A 220 5.86 4.98 -0.57
N VAL A 221 6.01 4.17 -1.61
CA VAL A 221 5.84 2.72 -1.54
C VAL A 221 7.21 2.05 -1.52
N THR A 222 7.37 1.10 -0.63
CA THR A 222 8.63 0.41 -0.41
C THR A 222 8.42 -1.10 -0.47
N GLU A 223 9.17 -1.75 -1.38
CA GLU A 223 9.27 -3.19 -1.52
C GLU A 223 10.72 -3.65 -1.61
N ASN A 224 11.01 -4.85 -1.17
CA ASN A 224 12.30 -5.49 -1.37
C ASN A 224 12.21 -6.55 -2.46
N ALA A 225 13.35 -6.87 -3.07
CA ALA A 225 13.39 -7.86 -4.13
C ALA A 225 13.05 -9.27 -3.61
N ASN A 226 12.25 -10.01 -4.36
CA ASN A 226 11.81 -11.38 -4.08
C ASN A 226 10.91 -11.53 -2.84
N GLU A 227 10.21 -10.50 -2.44
CA GLU A 227 9.22 -10.57 -1.35
C GLU A 227 7.83 -11.00 -1.84
N GLY A 228 7.54 -10.94 -3.14
CA GLY A 228 6.23 -11.36 -3.68
C GLY A 228 6.02 -10.93 -5.13
N VAL A 229 4.75 -10.85 -5.49
CA VAL A 229 4.24 -10.23 -6.73
C VAL A 229 3.29 -9.11 -6.33
N ASP A 230 3.78 -7.87 -6.39
CA ASP A 230 3.14 -6.74 -5.76
C ASP A 230 2.38 -5.84 -6.72
N THR A 231 1.27 -5.29 -6.27
CA THR A 231 0.32 -4.58 -7.12
C THR A 231 0.10 -3.15 -6.66
N LEU A 232 0.36 -2.19 -7.55
CA LEU A 232 -0.09 -0.81 -7.40
C LEU A 232 -1.49 -0.66 -8.04
N ASN A 233 -2.52 -0.45 -7.23
CA ASN A 233 -3.91 -0.50 -7.66
C ASN A 233 -4.58 0.89 -7.62
N PHE A 234 -4.85 1.44 -8.80
CA PHE A 234 -5.53 2.72 -9.01
C PHE A 234 -6.97 2.56 -9.54
N ALA A 235 -7.56 1.37 -9.47
CA ALA A 235 -8.87 1.07 -10.05
C ALA A 235 -10.01 1.98 -9.56
N TYR A 236 -9.84 2.64 -8.42
CA TYR A 236 -10.82 3.59 -7.87
C TYR A 236 -10.69 5.00 -8.43
N LEU A 237 -9.65 5.30 -9.21
CA LEU A 237 -9.46 6.63 -9.80
C LEU A 237 -10.29 6.78 -11.08
N THR A 238 -10.88 7.96 -11.24
CA THR A 238 -11.67 8.31 -12.43
C THR A 238 -10.94 9.30 -13.35
N THR A 239 -9.77 9.74 -12.96
CA THR A 239 -8.88 10.59 -13.75
C THR A 239 -7.68 9.79 -14.20
N SER A 240 -7.05 10.23 -15.28
CA SER A 240 -5.89 9.53 -15.85
C SER A 240 -4.76 9.32 -14.85
N VAL A 241 -4.19 8.13 -14.89
CA VAL A 241 -3.01 7.69 -14.15
C VAL A 241 -1.80 7.67 -15.07
N MET A 242 -0.67 8.17 -14.60
CA MET A 242 0.61 8.08 -15.28
C MET A 242 1.62 7.43 -14.35
N LEU A 243 2.00 6.19 -14.61
CA LEU A 243 2.86 5.40 -13.74
C LEU A 243 4.02 4.79 -14.52
N ASN A 244 5.21 4.82 -13.95
CA ASN A 244 6.39 4.11 -14.44
C ASN A 244 6.97 3.27 -13.31
N LEU A 245 6.81 1.94 -13.39
CA LEU A 245 7.34 0.98 -12.42
C LEU A 245 8.88 0.96 -12.39
N GLY A 246 9.52 1.31 -13.50
CA GLY A 246 10.98 1.42 -13.63
C GLY A 246 11.55 2.78 -13.17
N SER A 247 10.85 3.56 -12.34
CA SER A 247 11.32 4.87 -11.87
C SER A 247 11.34 4.96 -10.34
N THR A 248 12.50 5.31 -9.78
CA THR A 248 12.64 5.65 -8.35
C THR A 248 12.56 7.16 -8.07
N SER A 249 12.38 7.96 -9.10
CA SER A 249 12.12 9.39 -8.95
C SER A 249 10.70 9.64 -8.47
N ILE A 250 10.47 10.78 -7.82
CA ILE A 250 9.11 11.23 -7.54
C ILE A 250 8.40 11.48 -8.87
N GLN A 251 7.30 10.79 -9.10
CA GLN A 251 6.52 10.89 -10.33
C GLN A 251 5.10 11.43 -10.05
N PRO A 252 4.60 12.37 -10.85
CA PRO A 252 3.21 12.79 -10.77
C PRO A 252 2.33 11.68 -11.37
N VAL A 253 1.61 10.95 -10.52
CA VAL A 253 0.75 9.84 -10.94
C VAL A 253 -0.64 10.33 -11.36
N ASN A 254 -1.11 11.38 -10.71
CA ASN A 254 -2.44 11.93 -10.92
C ASN A 254 -2.43 13.43 -10.56
N LEU A 255 -3.53 14.15 -10.79
CA LEU A 255 -3.63 15.60 -10.54
C LEU A 255 -3.18 16.01 -9.13
N ASN A 256 -3.52 15.22 -8.11
CA ASN A 256 -3.25 15.54 -6.71
C ASN A 256 -2.25 14.57 -6.04
N ARG A 257 -1.72 13.56 -6.78
CA ARG A 257 -0.83 12.56 -6.17
C ARG A 257 0.50 12.50 -6.90
N THR A 258 1.56 12.54 -6.11
CA THR A 258 2.88 12.09 -6.51
C THR A 258 3.22 10.78 -5.79
N LEU A 259 3.95 9.91 -6.47
CA LEU A 259 4.36 8.62 -5.93
C LEU A 259 5.89 8.48 -6.07
N LYS A 260 6.50 7.90 -5.06
CA LYS A 260 7.90 7.49 -5.10
C LYS A 260 7.97 5.99 -4.83
N LEU A 261 8.60 5.25 -5.73
CA LEU A 261 8.95 3.85 -5.54
C LEU A 261 10.40 3.74 -5.08
N ASN A 262 10.71 2.75 -4.26
CA ASN A 262 12.08 2.59 -3.74
C ASN A 262 13.01 1.81 -4.68
N SER A 263 12.46 1.08 -5.66
CA SER A 263 13.23 0.18 -6.53
C SER A 263 12.77 0.28 -7.99
N LEU A 264 13.62 -0.16 -8.91
CA LEU A 264 13.38 -0.20 -10.36
C LEU A 264 12.75 -1.52 -10.82
N SER A 265 12.71 -2.56 -9.97
CA SER A 265 12.39 -3.94 -10.38
C SER A 265 11.75 -4.77 -9.26
N THR A 266 11.00 -4.15 -8.36
CA THR A 266 10.32 -4.84 -7.26
C THR A 266 8.80 -4.71 -7.32
N PHE A 267 8.26 -4.08 -8.35
CA PHE A 267 6.83 -3.99 -8.57
C PHE A 267 6.48 -4.69 -9.88
N GLU A 268 5.61 -5.68 -9.81
CA GLU A 268 5.25 -6.52 -10.95
C GLU A 268 3.94 -6.06 -11.60
N ASN A 269 2.97 -5.59 -10.81
CA ASN A 269 1.65 -5.31 -11.32
C ASN A 269 1.23 -3.85 -11.15
N ALA A 270 0.50 -3.34 -12.14
CA ALA A 270 -0.19 -2.06 -12.04
C ALA A 270 -1.60 -2.16 -12.62
N VAL A 271 -2.57 -1.58 -11.93
CA VAL A 271 -3.96 -1.51 -12.37
C VAL A 271 -4.35 -0.04 -12.46
N GLY A 272 -4.72 0.42 -13.66
CA GLY A 272 -5.26 1.74 -13.94
C GLY A 272 -6.70 1.90 -13.45
N GLY A 273 -7.30 3.04 -13.76
CA GLY A 273 -8.63 3.40 -13.32
C GLY A 273 -9.69 3.38 -14.44
N THR A 274 -10.49 4.42 -14.46
CA THR A 274 -11.48 4.64 -15.53
C THR A 274 -11.11 5.82 -16.43
N GLY A 275 -9.93 6.41 -16.23
CA GLY A 275 -9.35 7.44 -17.06
C GLY A 275 -8.55 6.86 -18.22
N SER A 276 -8.01 7.71 -19.06
CA SER A 276 -7.05 7.30 -20.10
C SER A 276 -5.66 7.24 -19.48
N ASP A 277 -5.21 6.05 -19.14
CA ASP A 277 -4.04 5.81 -18.31
C ASP A 277 -2.75 5.60 -19.15
N THR A 278 -1.60 5.80 -18.56
CA THR A 278 -0.30 5.46 -19.15
C THR A 278 0.50 4.69 -18.11
N LEU A 279 0.66 3.40 -18.33
CA LEU A 279 1.35 2.49 -17.43
C LEU A 279 2.60 1.93 -18.14
N LEU A 280 3.76 2.18 -17.56
CA LEU A 280 5.02 1.66 -18.03
C LEU A 280 5.55 0.63 -17.01
N GLY A 281 5.90 -0.55 -17.50
CA GLY A 281 6.55 -1.60 -16.74
C GLY A 281 8.00 -1.31 -16.41
N ASN A 282 8.75 -2.34 -16.16
CA ASN A 282 10.16 -2.27 -15.78
C ASN A 282 10.99 -3.39 -16.44
N THR A 283 11.94 -4.00 -15.72
CA THR A 283 12.82 -5.05 -16.28
C THR A 283 12.45 -6.47 -15.81
N VAL A 284 11.36 -6.63 -15.09
CA VAL A 284 10.82 -7.94 -14.69
C VAL A 284 9.48 -8.17 -15.37
N ALA A 285 8.98 -9.40 -15.34
CA ALA A 285 7.66 -9.71 -15.89
C ALA A 285 6.57 -8.90 -15.17
N ASN A 286 5.81 -8.10 -15.92
CA ASN A 286 4.76 -7.24 -15.40
C ASN A 286 3.36 -7.70 -15.85
N ARG A 287 2.35 -7.43 -15.03
CA ARG A 287 0.96 -7.41 -15.46
C ARG A 287 0.41 -6.00 -15.36
N LEU A 288 0.13 -5.39 -16.51
CA LEU A 288 -0.43 -4.05 -16.59
C LEU A 288 -1.89 -4.13 -17.06
N THR A 289 -2.81 -3.57 -16.29
CA THR A 289 -4.24 -3.53 -16.61
C THR A 289 -4.68 -2.09 -16.76
N GLY A 290 -5.15 -1.68 -17.93
CA GLY A 290 -5.60 -0.30 -18.23
C GLY A 290 -6.95 0.01 -17.58
N GLY A 291 -7.96 -0.79 -17.87
CA GLY A 291 -9.33 -0.61 -17.37
C GLY A 291 -10.26 0.05 -18.40
N LEU A 292 -10.87 1.15 -18.05
CA LEU A 292 -11.66 1.95 -19.00
C LEU A 292 -10.82 3.11 -19.55
N GLY A 293 -11.24 3.66 -20.70
CA GLY A 293 -10.58 4.82 -21.31
C GLY A 293 -9.53 4.44 -22.34
N ASP A 294 -8.90 5.42 -22.98
CA ASP A 294 -7.94 5.21 -24.05
C ASP A 294 -6.53 5.09 -23.45
N ASN A 295 -6.07 3.88 -23.22
CA ASN A 295 -4.87 3.59 -22.41
C ASN A 295 -3.59 3.44 -23.24
N ILE A 296 -2.45 3.61 -22.60
CA ILE A 296 -1.13 3.25 -23.13
C ILE A 296 -0.47 2.32 -22.12
N LEU A 297 -0.19 1.10 -22.55
CA LEU A 297 0.52 0.09 -21.77
C LEU A 297 1.83 -0.24 -22.44
N VAL A 298 2.94 -0.18 -21.72
CA VAL A 298 4.28 -0.51 -22.23
C VAL A 298 4.95 -1.49 -21.26
N GLY A 299 5.20 -2.72 -21.68
CA GLY A 299 5.81 -3.77 -20.85
C GLY A 299 7.26 -3.50 -20.49
N MET A 300 8.06 -3.07 -21.43
CA MET A 300 9.51 -2.78 -21.36
C MET A 300 10.37 -4.03 -21.57
N GLU A 301 10.97 -4.60 -20.53
CA GLU A 301 11.70 -5.87 -20.57
C GLU A 301 10.99 -6.87 -19.66
N GLY A 302 11.02 -8.13 -20.02
CA GLY A 302 10.35 -9.19 -19.25
C GLY A 302 9.30 -9.89 -20.10
N GLY A 303 8.70 -10.95 -19.61
CA GLY A 303 7.56 -11.58 -20.28
C GLY A 303 6.27 -10.97 -19.70
N ASP A 304 5.68 -10.01 -20.40
CA ASP A 304 4.65 -9.14 -19.86
C ASP A 304 3.24 -9.58 -20.25
N ILE A 305 2.26 -9.22 -19.42
CA ILE A 305 0.83 -9.35 -19.74
C ILE A 305 0.22 -7.95 -19.72
N LEU A 306 -0.19 -7.46 -20.89
CA LEU A 306 -0.83 -6.18 -21.06
C LEU A 306 -2.31 -6.38 -21.38
N GLU A 307 -3.21 -5.88 -20.53
CA GLU A 307 -4.67 -5.97 -20.66
C GLU A 307 -5.26 -4.56 -20.68
N ALA A 308 -5.61 -4.07 -21.86
CA ALA A 308 -6.01 -2.67 -22.01
C ALA A 308 -7.43 -2.42 -21.52
N GLY A 309 -8.39 -3.25 -21.92
CA GLY A 309 -9.78 -3.17 -21.49
C GLY A 309 -10.69 -2.52 -22.51
N SER A 310 -11.23 -1.35 -22.26
CA SER A 310 -12.13 -0.72 -23.23
C SER A 310 -11.69 0.70 -23.56
N GLY A 311 -11.65 1.00 -24.84
CA GLY A 311 -11.18 2.29 -25.37
C GLY A 311 -10.43 2.10 -26.67
N ARG A 312 -9.64 3.07 -27.05
CA ARG A 312 -8.70 2.97 -28.18
C ARG A 312 -7.30 2.99 -27.64
N ASP A 313 -6.79 1.80 -27.43
CA ASP A 313 -5.62 1.58 -26.63
C ASP A 313 -4.34 1.44 -27.47
N ILE A 314 -3.20 1.63 -26.85
CA ILE A 314 -1.87 1.37 -27.45
C ILE A 314 -1.11 0.45 -26.51
N LEU A 315 -0.79 -0.76 -26.96
CA LEU A 315 -0.05 -1.75 -26.22
C LEU A 315 1.30 -1.97 -26.89
N ILE A 316 2.37 -1.92 -26.12
CA ILE A 316 3.75 -2.15 -26.58
C ILE A 316 4.35 -3.20 -25.65
N GLY A 317 4.62 -4.41 -26.15
CA GLY A 317 5.20 -5.50 -25.37
C GLY A 317 6.59 -5.15 -24.88
N GLY A 318 7.50 -5.02 -25.79
CA GLY A 318 8.87 -4.62 -25.47
C GLY A 318 9.90 -5.68 -25.82
N LEU A 319 10.60 -6.20 -24.82
CA LEU A 319 11.52 -7.32 -24.95
C LEU A 319 11.05 -8.47 -24.06
N GLY A 320 10.84 -9.64 -24.60
CA GLY A 320 10.41 -10.83 -23.87
C GLY A 320 9.19 -11.47 -24.51
N LEU A 321 8.74 -12.60 -23.93
CA LEU A 321 7.53 -13.30 -24.37
C LEU A 321 6.29 -12.58 -23.84
N ASP A 322 5.63 -11.77 -24.66
CA ASP A 322 4.57 -10.90 -24.23
C ASP A 322 3.17 -11.41 -24.61
N ILE A 323 2.19 -11.07 -23.82
CA ILE A 323 0.77 -11.29 -24.11
C ILE A 323 0.07 -9.94 -24.10
N LEU A 324 -0.41 -9.51 -25.27
CA LEU A 324 -1.10 -8.24 -25.46
C LEU A 324 -2.58 -8.50 -25.74
N LYS A 325 -3.47 -7.87 -24.96
CA LYS A 325 -4.93 -7.94 -25.09
C LYS A 325 -5.51 -6.53 -25.19
N GLY A 326 -6.01 -6.16 -26.39
CA GLY A 326 -6.70 -4.90 -26.65
C GLY A 326 -8.08 -4.88 -26.01
N ASP A 327 -8.82 -5.97 -26.11
CA ASP A 327 -10.20 -6.19 -25.66
C ASP A 327 -11.22 -5.42 -26.50
N ALA A 328 -11.69 -4.25 -26.11
CA ALA A 328 -12.80 -3.57 -26.79
C ALA A 328 -12.43 -2.16 -27.28
N GLY A 329 -12.44 -1.97 -28.58
CA GLY A 329 -12.09 -0.72 -29.26
C GLY A 329 -11.14 -0.97 -30.43
N ASP A 330 -10.88 0.09 -31.22
CA ASP A 330 -9.84 -0.02 -32.25
C ASP A 330 -8.47 0.17 -31.61
N ASP A 331 -7.66 -0.87 -31.47
CA ASP A 331 -6.42 -0.88 -30.71
C ASP A 331 -5.15 -0.92 -31.58
N ILE A 332 -4.01 -0.52 -31.02
CA ILE A 332 -2.69 -0.71 -31.61
C ILE A 332 -1.92 -1.69 -30.71
N LEU A 333 -1.57 -2.84 -31.26
CA LEU A 333 -0.78 -3.86 -30.58
C LEU A 333 0.59 -3.99 -31.25
N ILE A 334 1.64 -3.73 -30.48
CA ILE A 334 3.03 -3.77 -30.94
C ILE A 334 3.75 -4.84 -30.10
N ALA A 335 4.08 -5.95 -30.71
CA ALA A 335 4.79 -7.06 -30.06
C ALA A 335 6.15 -6.61 -29.51
N GLY A 336 6.98 -6.02 -30.35
CA GLY A 336 8.27 -5.49 -29.95
C GLY A 336 8.23 -4.08 -29.36
N ARG A 337 9.23 -3.28 -29.62
CA ARG A 337 9.45 -1.94 -29.02
C ARG A 337 9.40 -0.79 -30.01
N THR A 338 9.23 0.41 -29.49
CA THR A 338 9.26 1.64 -30.29
C THR A 338 10.35 2.60 -29.82
N ALA A 339 10.67 3.58 -30.65
CA ALA A 339 11.54 4.68 -30.25
C ALA A 339 10.89 5.62 -29.21
N SER A 340 9.62 5.39 -28.83
CA SER A 340 8.82 6.24 -27.97
C SER A 340 8.55 5.65 -26.58
N ASP A 341 8.90 4.39 -26.31
CA ASP A 341 8.50 3.61 -25.12
C ASP A 341 8.75 4.32 -23.78
N THR A 342 9.83 5.07 -23.68
CA THR A 342 10.18 5.83 -22.48
C THR A 342 9.79 7.31 -22.53
N SER A 343 9.21 7.77 -23.64
CA SER A 343 8.86 9.19 -23.85
C SER A 343 7.37 9.42 -23.69
N LEU A 344 6.94 9.78 -22.48
CA LEU A 344 5.53 10.05 -22.16
C LEU A 344 4.88 11.06 -23.12
N SER A 345 5.62 12.11 -23.54
CA SER A 345 5.10 13.09 -24.49
C SER A 345 4.89 12.55 -25.90
N ASN A 346 5.77 11.62 -26.33
CA ASN A 346 5.62 10.95 -27.63
C ASN A 346 4.46 9.97 -27.60
N LEU A 347 4.36 9.17 -26.53
CA LEU A 347 3.25 8.25 -26.29
C LEU A 347 1.90 8.99 -26.30
N ASP A 348 1.79 10.11 -25.58
CA ASP A 348 0.59 10.92 -25.58
C ASP A 348 0.26 11.51 -26.96
N THR A 349 1.28 11.87 -27.74
CA THR A 349 1.11 12.32 -29.13
C THR A 349 0.54 11.20 -30.01
N LEU A 350 1.02 9.96 -29.86
CA LEU A 350 0.47 8.80 -30.56
C LEU A 350 -0.98 8.55 -30.16
N ARG A 351 -1.28 8.54 -28.87
CA ARG A 351 -2.66 8.39 -28.34
C ARG A 351 -3.58 9.46 -28.89
N THR A 352 -3.19 10.73 -28.83
CA THR A 352 -4.00 11.86 -29.34
C THR A 352 -4.37 11.67 -30.80
N GLN A 353 -3.47 11.17 -31.63
CA GLN A 353 -3.78 10.87 -33.04
C GLN A 353 -4.67 9.64 -33.18
N TRP A 354 -4.42 8.59 -32.37
CA TRP A 354 -5.18 7.34 -32.43
C TRP A 354 -6.64 7.52 -32.02
N ILE A 355 -6.91 8.27 -30.99
CA ILE A 355 -8.27 8.57 -30.50
C ILE A 355 -8.99 9.68 -31.28
N SER A 356 -8.33 10.26 -32.28
CA SER A 356 -8.94 11.34 -33.08
C SER A 356 -10.24 10.90 -33.76
N GLY A 357 -11.11 11.85 -34.11
CA GLY A 357 -12.35 11.58 -34.83
C GLY A 357 -12.18 11.16 -36.29
N ASN A 358 -10.95 10.94 -36.77
CA ASN A 358 -10.65 10.49 -38.11
C ASN A 358 -11.04 9.02 -38.31
N ALA A 359 -11.38 8.65 -39.56
CA ALA A 359 -11.60 7.26 -39.90
C ALA A 359 -10.33 6.41 -39.67
N TYR A 360 -10.49 5.14 -39.33
CA TYR A 360 -9.41 4.19 -39.03
C TYR A 360 -8.23 4.27 -39.98
N ALA A 361 -8.46 4.13 -41.30
CA ALA A 361 -7.41 4.21 -42.31
C ALA A 361 -6.68 5.56 -42.34
N ALA A 362 -7.35 6.67 -41.99
CA ALA A 362 -6.73 7.99 -41.92
C ALA A 362 -5.85 8.13 -40.67
N ARG A 363 -6.25 7.55 -39.53
CA ARG A 363 -5.45 7.49 -38.33
C ARG A 363 -4.13 6.75 -38.57
N ILE A 364 -4.19 5.57 -39.17
CA ILE A 364 -3.01 4.79 -39.60
C ILE A 364 -2.10 5.60 -40.54
N THR A 365 -2.68 6.23 -41.59
CA THR A 365 -1.93 7.05 -42.54
C THR A 365 -1.18 8.18 -41.84
N ASN A 366 -1.81 8.86 -40.90
CA ASN A 366 -1.19 9.96 -40.15
C ASN A 366 -0.06 9.46 -39.26
N LEU A 367 -0.29 8.36 -38.52
CA LEU A 367 0.75 7.76 -37.65
C LEU A 367 1.95 7.24 -38.44
N ARG A 368 1.74 6.67 -39.64
CA ARG A 368 2.84 6.31 -40.55
C ARG A 368 3.60 7.52 -41.08
N ALA A 369 2.89 8.62 -41.37
CA ALA A 369 3.53 9.87 -41.84
C ALA A 369 4.31 10.60 -40.76
N GLY A 370 3.87 10.46 -39.52
CA GLY A 370 4.38 11.15 -38.34
C GLY A 370 3.49 12.32 -37.92
N VAL A 371 3.35 12.50 -36.61
CA VAL A 371 2.52 13.50 -35.96
C VAL A 371 3.29 14.26 -34.88
N GLY A 372 2.84 15.42 -34.52
CA GLY A 372 3.47 16.23 -33.47
C GLY A 372 4.72 17.00 -33.91
N SER A 373 5.41 17.61 -32.94
CA SER A 373 6.65 18.34 -33.15
C SER A 373 7.54 18.19 -31.89
N PRO A 374 8.59 17.38 -31.92
CA PRO A 374 9.13 16.62 -33.07
C PRO A 374 8.16 15.57 -33.62
N LEU A 375 8.38 15.12 -34.86
CA LEU A 375 7.53 14.11 -35.49
C LEU A 375 7.68 12.75 -34.78
N VAL A 376 6.56 12.22 -34.31
CA VAL A 376 6.44 10.86 -33.77
C VAL A 376 5.67 10.01 -34.77
N SER A 377 6.13 8.82 -35.09
CA SER A 377 5.48 7.95 -36.08
C SER A 377 5.64 6.48 -35.71
N LEU A 378 4.74 5.64 -36.27
CA LEU A 378 4.80 4.19 -36.21
C LEU A 378 5.09 3.66 -37.61
N LYS A 379 6.31 3.23 -37.84
CA LYS A 379 6.78 2.64 -39.10
C LYS A 379 7.54 1.35 -38.81
N ALA A 380 7.06 0.25 -39.36
CA ALA A 380 7.74 -1.03 -39.27
C ALA A 380 9.21 -0.88 -39.68
N THR A 381 10.09 -1.52 -38.94
CA THR A 381 11.57 -1.59 -39.18
C THR A 381 12.33 -0.25 -39.11
N ILE A 382 11.65 0.87 -38.79
CA ILE A 382 12.30 2.20 -38.66
C ILE A 382 12.26 2.69 -37.23
N ASN A 383 11.08 2.74 -36.64
CA ASN A 383 10.85 3.19 -35.27
C ASN A 383 9.86 2.30 -34.50
N VAL A 384 9.41 1.21 -35.12
CA VAL A 384 8.84 0.04 -34.48
C VAL A 384 9.80 -1.11 -34.82
N LEU A 385 10.36 -1.72 -33.79
CA LEU A 385 11.43 -2.70 -33.89
C LEU A 385 11.00 -4.01 -33.26
N ASN A 386 11.35 -5.11 -33.91
CA ASN A 386 11.19 -6.44 -33.34
C ASN A 386 12.11 -6.64 -32.12
N ASP A 387 11.74 -7.50 -31.22
CA ASP A 387 12.51 -7.93 -30.06
C ASP A 387 13.42 -9.13 -30.28
N ALA A 388 13.45 -9.64 -31.52
CA ALA A 388 14.42 -10.63 -32.01
C ALA A 388 14.35 -12.04 -31.39
N GLY A 389 13.27 -12.76 -31.66
CA GLY A 389 13.18 -14.21 -31.47
C GLY A 389 12.42 -14.67 -30.24
N GLU A 390 11.54 -13.83 -29.72
CA GLU A 390 10.54 -14.16 -28.76
C GLU A 390 9.17 -14.31 -29.45
N ASP A 391 8.35 -15.28 -29.03
CA ASP A 391 7.08 -15.63 -29.69
C ASP A 391 5.91 -14.97 -28.96
N ASP A 392 5.56 -13.74 -29.28
CA ASP A 392 4.48 -12.97 -28.63
C ASP A 392 3.08 -13.44 -29.04
N VAL A 393 2.11 -13.19 -28.18
CA VAL A 393 0.71 -13.51 -28.45
C VAL A 393 -0.17 -12.26 -28.35
N LEU A 394 -0.79 -11.90 -29.48
CA LEU A 394 -1.62 -10.69 -29.59
C LEU A 394 -3.10 -11.07 -29.76
N TYR A 395 -3.93 -10.47 -28.94
CA TYR A 395 -5.39 -10.54 -29.03
C TYR A 395 -5.91 -9.11 -29.23
N GLY A 396 -6.46 -8.80 -30.42
CA GLY A 396 -7.10 -7.52 -30.69
C GLY A 396 -8.38 -7.35 -29.89
N GLY A 397 -9.20 -8.38 -29.88
CA GLY A 397 -10.47 -8.37 -29.20
C GLY A 397 -11.61 -8.04 -30.14
N THR A 398 -12.42 -7.03 -29.83
CA THR A 398 -13.52 -6.56 -30.68
C THR A 398 -13.13 -5.27 -31.41
N ASP A 399 -13.82 -4.98 -32.52
CA ASP A 399 -13.64 -3.81 -33.38
C ASP A 399 -12.46 -3.97 -34.38
N THR A 400 -11.67 -2.93 -34.69
CA THR A 400 -10.70 -3.00 -35.80
C THR A 400 -9.31 -2.60 -35.32
N ASP A 401 -8.39 -3.56 -35.30
CA ASP A 401 -7.09 -3.38 -34.66
C ASP A 401 -5.93 -3.26 -35.65
N TRP A 402 -4.83 -2.69 -35.18
CA TRP A 402 -3.62 -2.51 -35.92
C TRP A 402 -2.44 -3.19 -35.23
N PHE A 403 -1.94 -4.27 -35.84
CA PHE A 403 -0.90 -5.12 -35.28
C PHE A 403 0.47 -4.82 -35.90
N PHE A 404 1.49 -4.77 -35.07
CA PHE A 404 2.91 -4.86 -35.44
C PHE A 404 3.48 -6.12 -34.81
N ARG A 405 3.93 -7.06 -35.62
CA ARG A 405 4.42 -8.33 -35.14
C ARG A 405 5.65 -8.83 -35.91
N ALA A 406 6.48 -9.67 -35.33
CA ALA A 406 7.47 -10.48 -36.02
C ALA A 406 6.83 -11.66 -36.78
N VAL A 407 7.64 -12.41 -37.47
CA VAL A 407 7.17 -13.58 -38.29
C VAL A 407 6.70 -14.72 -37.37
N ASP A 408 7.34 -14.88 -36.23
CA ASP A 408 7.12 -15.89 -35.19
C ASP A 408 5.98 -15.56 -34.21
N ASP A 409 5.56 -14.28 -34.09
CA ASP A 409 4.45 -13.88 -33.24
C ASP A 409 3.09 -14.38 -33.75
N VAL A 410 2.18 -14.59 -32.83
CA VAL A 410 0.82 -15.09 -33.09
C VAL A 410 -0.24 -14.02 -32.86
N ILE A 411 -1.07 -13.73 -33.88
CA ILE A 411 -2.33 -13.03 -33.66
C ILE A 411 -3.40 -14.11 -33.47
N ALA A 412 -3.98 -14.17 -32.28
CA ALA A 412 -4.84 -15.27 -31.88
C ALA A 412 -6.30 -15.11 -32.32
N ASP A 413 -6.74 -13.90 -32.62
CA ASP A 413 -8.15 -13.57 -32.93
C ASP A 413 -8.34 -12.59 -34.08
N LEU A 414 -7.57 -12.74 -35.14
CA LEU A 414 -7.58 -11.85 -36.31
C LEU A 414 -8.97 -11.79 -36.99
N PHE A 415 -9.51 -10.60 -37.13
CA PHE A 415 -10.79 -10.31 -37.79
C PHE A 415 -10.61 -9.59 -39.14
N ALA A 416 -11.70 -9.56 -39.93
CA ALA A 416 -11.68 -8.91 -41.24
C ALA A 416 -11.68 -7.38 -41.11
N GLY A 417 -10.73 -6.72 -41.74
CA GLY A 417 -10.58 -5.26 -41.74
C GLY A 417 -9.41 -4.76 -40.91
N GLU A 418 -8.83 -5.61 -40.12
CA GLU A 418 -7.64 -5.31 -39.34
C GLU A 418 -6.39 -5.15 -40.20
N THR A 419 -5.41 -4.41 -39.68
CA THR A 419 -4.17 -4.13 -40.40
C THR A 419 -2.99 -4.79 -39.68
N ILE A 420 -2.15 -5.48 -40.44
CA ILE A 420 -0.92 -6.15 -39.96
C ILE A 420 0.29 -5.49 -40.57
N GLU A 421 1.26 -5.13 -39.74
CA GLU A 421 2.64 -4.79 -40.15
C GLU A 421 3.56 -5.90 -39.69
N VAL A 422 4.42 -6.39 -40.59
CA VAL A 422 5.45 -7.39 -40.26
C VAL A 422 6.77 -6.65 -40.05
N LEU A 423 7.39 -6.85 -38.86
CA LEU A 423 8.63 -6.20 -38.43
C LEU A 423 9.89 -6.88 -38.96
#